data_e9865f6e33147b297cc61e6adabb1b96
#
_entry.id   e9865f6e33147b297cc61e6adabb1b96
#
_cell.length_a   1.000
_cell.length_b   1.000
_cell.length_c   1.000
_cell.angle_alpha   90.00
_cell.angle_beta   90.00
_cell.angle_gamma   90.00
#
_symmetry.space_group_name_H-M   'P 1'
#
loop_
_entity.id
_entity.type
_entity.pdbx_description
1 polymer ?
#
loop_
_entity_poly.entity_id
_entity_poly.type
_entity_poly.pdbx_seq_one_letter_code
_entity_poly.pdbx_strand_id
1 'polypeptide(L)'
;MRKVNNAFAESTPEYMCFGCSPKNKQGLQMEFFENDATVWSEWQPRSEFDGWKGVVHGGIQATLMDETGEWYIFVKHGRSAVTMELNCRYKKPLSSDKGKITIKAEEISFRRNISEIEISVYDTDGDLCSQAKGKFYVFSEQESKEKYKFPGKGKF
;
A
#
# COMPACT_ATOMS: atom_id res chain seq x y z
N MET A 1 -3.13 -6.65 16.57
CA MET A 1 -3.63 -6.49 15.18
C MET A 1 -4.84 -5.58 15.21
N ARG A 2 -4.83 -4.53 14.40
CA ARG A 2 -5.93 -3.57 14.27
C ARG A 2 -6.20 -3.32 12.78
N LYS A 3 -7.49 -3.24 12.40
CA LYS A 3 -7.89 -2.76 11.08
C LYS A 3 -7.67 -1.25 11.02
N VAL A 4 -7.05 -0.78 9.95
CA VAL A 4 -6.80 0.64 9.70
C VAL A 4 -8.01 1.26 9.03
N ASN A 5 -8.43 2.41 9.53
CA ASN A 5 -9.53 3.16 8.94
C ASN A 5 -9.06 3.98 7.73
N ASN A 6 -9.85 4.05 6.66
CA ASN A 6 -9.54 4.92 5.54
C ASN A 6 -10.09 6.34 5.77
N ALA A 7 -9.38 7.11 6.59
CA ALA A 7 -9.76 8.46 6.96
C ALA A 7 -9.88 9.43 5.77
N PHE A 8 -9.18 9.19 4.66
CA PHE A 8 -9.34 9.99 3.43
C PHE A 8 -10.70 9.78 2.78
N ALA A 9 -11.16 8.54 2.71
CA ALA A 9 -12.46 8.20 2.13
C ALA A 9 -13.62 8.79 2.95
N GLU A 10 -13.44 8.96 4.26
CA GLU A 10 -14.43 9.56 5.15
C GLU A 10 -14.43 11.09 5.09
N SER A 11 -13.24 11.70 5.03
CA SER A 11 -13.09 13.16 5.13
C SER A 11 -13.16 13.89 3.79
N THR A 12 -12.98 13.19 2.65
CA THR A 12 -12.88 13.80 1.32
C THR A 12 -13.86 13.13 0.36
N PRO A 13 -15.00 13.79 0.02
CA PRO A 13 -16.02 13.19 -0.87
C PRO A 13 -15.48 12.76 -2.23
N GLU A 14 -14.52 13.50 -2.80
CA GLU A 14 -13.94 13.26 -4.12
C GLU A 14 -12.73 12.30 -4.09
N TYR A 15 -12.46 11.68 -2.94
CA TYR A 15 -11.31 10.78 -2.82
C TYR A 15 -11.48 9.54 -3.70
N MET A 16 -10.66 9.43 -4.74
CA MET A 16 -10.74 8.40 -5.79
C MET A 16 -9.40 7.69 -6.02
N CYS A 17 -8.58 7.52 -4.97
CA CYS A 17 -7.32 6.78 -5.08
C CYS A 17 -7.55 5.44 -5.77
N PHE A 18 -6.72 5.13 -6.77
CA PHE A 18 -6.79 3.87 -7.50
C PHE A 18 -6.47 2.67 -6.59
N GLY A 19 -5.54 2.83 -5.66
CA GLY A 19 -5.14 1.74 -4.73
C GLY A 19 -6.19 1.45 -3.66
N CYS A 20 -6.69 2.47 -2.97
CA CYS A 20 -7.41 2.26 -1.70
C CYS A 20 -8.78 2.92 -1.57
N SER A 21 -9.25 3.72 -2.55
CA SER A 21 -10.59 4.29 -2.41
C SER A 21 -11.68 3.23 -2.56
N PRO A 22 -12.55 3.02 -1.55
CA PRO A 22 -13.66 2.10 -1.66
C PRO A 22 -14.73 2.57 -2.67
N LYS A 23 -14.70 3.87 -3.06
CA LYS A 23 -15.62 4.47 -4.04
C LYS A 23 -15.16 4.24 -5.48
N ASN A 24 -13.86 3.99 -5.69
CA ASN A 24 -13.33 3.75 -7.02
C ASN A 24 -13.49 2.28 -7.42
N LYS A 25 -14.58 1.97 -8.13
CA LYS A 25 -14.90 0.61 -8.59
C LYS A 25 -13.90 0.05 -9.61
N GLN A 26 -13.15 0.91 -10.29
CA GLN A 26 -12.09 0.50 -11.21
C GLN A 26 -10.75 0.26 -10.51
N GLY A 27 -10.62 0.69 -9.26
CA GLY A 27 -9.40 0.57 -8.46
C GLY A 27 -9.28 -0.75 -7.73
N LEU A 28 -8.21 -0.86 -6.94
CA LEU A 28 -7.87 -2.07 -6.20
C LEU A 28 -8.68 -2.22 -4.91
N GLN A 29 -9.20 -1.13 -4.37
CA GLN A 29 -10.03 -1.08 -3.15
C GLN A 29 -9.37 -1.79 -1.95
N MET A 30 -8.07 -1.53 -1.76
CA MET A 30 -7.28 -2.15 -0.71
C MET A 30 -7.75 -1.73 0.68
N GLU A 31 -7.74 -2.67 1.59
CA GLU A 31 -7.92 -2.45 3.03
C GLU A 31 -6.63 -2.79 3.77
N PHE A 32 -6.37 -2.09 4.87
CA PHE A 32 -5.11 -2.21 5.59
C PHE A 32 -5.31 -2.61 7.05
N PHE A 33 -4.29 -3.27 7.56
CA PHE A 33 -4.17 -3.71 8.95
C PHE A 33 -2.80 -3.33 9.49
N GLU A 34 -2.67 -3.20 10.80
CA GLU A 34 -1.40 -2.91 11.45
C GLU A 34 -1.16 -3.70 12.73
N ASN A 35 0.09 -3.83 13.09
CA ASN A 35 0.60 -4.10 14.43
C ASN A 35 1.74 -3.11 14.73
N ASP A 36 2.46 -3.28 15.83
CA ASP A 36 3.49 -2.31 16.25
C ASP A 36 4.57 -2.04 15.19
N ALA A 37 4.98 -3.04 14.42
CA ALA A 37 6.10 -2.96 13.48
C ALA A 37 5.70 -2.88 12.01
N THR A 38 4.49 -3.35 11.64
CA THR A 38 4.13 -3.58 10.25
C THR A 38 2.78 -2.99 9.88
N VAL A 39 2.62 -2.69 8.58
CA VAL A 39 1.33 -2.46 7.95
C VAL A 39 1.18 -3.46 6.80
N TRP A 40 0.01 -4.05 6.64
CA TRP A 40 -0.25 -4.97 5.55
C TRP A 40 -1.66 -4.85 5.00
N SER A 41 -1.85 -5.38 3.80
CA SER A 41 -3.15 -5.54 3.14
C SER A 41 -3.40 -7.01 2.84
N GLU A 42 -4.64 -7.45 3.02
CA GLU A 42 -5.14 -8.72 2.51
C GLU A 42 -6.04 -8.41 1.31
N TRP A 43 -5.56 -8.66 0.12
CA TRP A 43 -6.24 -8.29 -1.11
C TRP A 43 -6.72 -9.50 -1.89
N GLN A 44 -7.97 -9.46 -2.36
CA GLN A 44 -8.53 -10.49 -3.22
C GLN A 44 -8.24 -10.12 -4.67
N PRO A 45 -7.39 -10.89 -5.38
CA PRO A 45 -7.17 -10.70 -6.82
C PRO A 45 -8.47 -10.83 -7.62
N ARG A 46 -8.56 -10.06 -8.69
CA ARG A 46 -9.66 -10.08 -9.65
C ARG A 46 -9.11 -10.22 -11.05
N SER A 47 -9.79 -10.97 -11.92
CA SER A 47 -9.30 -11.32 -13.25
C SER A 47 -9.09 -10.13 -14.20
N GLU A 48 -9.77 -9.00 -13.96
CA GLU A 48 -9.56 -7.76 -14.71
C GLU A 48 -8.17 -7.13 -14.48
N PHE A 49 -7.45 -7.60 -13.46
CA PHE A 49 -6.07 -7.19 -13.16
C PHE A 49 -5.03 -8.24 -13.54
N ASP A 50 -5.41 -9.24 -14.31
CA ASP A 50 -4.47 -10.21 -14.84
C ASP A 50 -3.60 -9.62 -15.96
N GLY A 51 -2.35 -10.09 -16.03
CA GLY A 51 -1.52 -9.98 -17.22
C GLY A 51 -1.73 -11.22 -18.11
N TRP A 52 -1.10 -12.31 -17.75
CA TRP A 52 -1.47 -13.64 -18.29
C TRP A 52 -2.68 -14.17 -17.53
N LYS A 53 -3.51 -14.97 -18.22
CA LYS A 53 -4.68 -15.59 -17.57
C LYS A 53 -4.28 -16.32 -16.28
N GLY A 54 -4.90 -15.94 -15.18
CA GLY A 54 -4.65 -16.52 -13.86
C GLY A 54 -3.40 -15.99 -13.14
N VAL A 55 -2.76 -14.92 -13.68
CA VAL A 55 -1.56 -14.31 -13.09
C VAL A 55 -1.76 -12.81 -12.94
N VAL A 56 -1.64 -12.31 -11.73
CA VAL A 56 -1.74 -10.87 -11.44
C VAL A 56 -0.66 -10.10 -12.20
N HIS A 57 -1.08 -9.07 -12.94
CA HIS A 57 -0.19 -8.23 -13.75
C HIS A 57 0.94 -7.62 -12.89
N GLY A 58 2.18 -7.60 -13.41
CA GLY A 58 3.34 -7.08 -12.67
C GLY A 58 3.20 -5.62 -12.26
N GLY A 59 2.60 -4.76 -13.10
CA GLY A 59 2.29 -3.37 -12.76
C GLY A 59 1.25 -3.24 -11.65
N ILE A 60 0.28 -4.16 -11.58
CA ILE A 60 -0.69 -4.20 -10.47
C ILE A 60 0.01 -4.62 -9.18
N GLN A 61 0.91 -5.60 -9.22
CA GLN A 61 1.72 -5.98 -8.05
C GLN A 61 2.57 -4.79 -7.57
N ALA A 62 3.16 -4.01 -8.49
CA ALA A 62 3.88 -2.79 -8.14
C ALA A 62 2.97 -1.76 -7.46
N THR A 63 1.75 -1.56 -7.96
CA THR A 63 0.77 -0.66 -7.34
C THR A 63 0.37 -1.13 -5.93
N LEU A 64 0.15 -2.44 -5.74
CA LEU A 64 -0.14 -3.01 -4.41
C LEU A 64 1.00 -2.73 -3.42
N MET A 65 2.24 -2.86 -3.87
CA MET A 65 3.43 -2.60 -3.04
C MET A 65 3.60 -1.10 -2.74
N ASP A 66 3.44 -0.26 -3.75
CA ASP A 66 3.52 1.21 -3.61
C ASP A 66 2.51 1.73 -2.60
N GLU A 67 1.26 1.36 -2.77
CA GLU A 67 0.16 1.75 -1.89
C GLU A 67 0.39 1.27 -0.44
N THR A 68 0.83 0.02 -0.24
CA THR A 68 1.07 -0.51 1.12
C THR A 68 2.25 0.20 1.79
N GLY A 69 3.28 0.58 1.03
CA GLY A 69 4.39 1.37 1.53
C GLY A 69 3.97 2.77 1.97
N GLU A 70 3.13 3.43 1.19
CA GLU A 70 2.59 4.76 1.52
C GLU A 70 1.68 4.70 2.77
N TRP A 71 0.81 3.68 2.87
CA TRP A 71 -0.01 3.46 4.04
C TRP A 71 0.78 3.18 5.31
N TYR A 72 1.97 2.56 5.20
CA TYR A 72 2.88 2.46 6.33
C TYR A 72 3.20 3.85 6.91
N ILE A 73 3.51 4.81 6.06
CA ILE A 73 3.85 6.18 6.48
C ILE A 73 2.63 6.88 7.08
N PHE A 74 1.46 6.78 6.48
CA PHE A 74 0.24 7.38 7.01
C PHE A 74 -0.05 6.91 8.44
N VAL A 75 0.07 5.62 8.67
CA VAL A 75 -0.23 4.98 9.96
C VAL A 75 0.86 5.24 10.99
N LYS A 76 2.14 5.01 10.62
CA LYS A 76 3.26 5.04 11.57
C LYS A 76 3.80 6.45 11.82
N HIS A 77 3.96 7.23 10.77
CA HIS A 77 4.48 8.59 10.89
C HIS A 77 3.37 9.65 11.05
N GLY A 78 2.13 9.36 10.65
CA GLY A 78 1.02 10.32 10.73
C GLY A 78 1.21 11.51 9.81
N ARG A 79 1.82 11.30 8.64
CA ARG A 79 2.15 12.32 7.65
C ARG A 79 1.89 11.82 6.24
N SER A 80 1.67 12.73 5.28
CA SER A 80 1.61 12.39 3.87
C SER A 80 3.00 12.14 3.28
N ALA A 81 3.04 11.40 2.19
CA ALA A 81 4.27 11.11 1.47
C ALA A 81 4.00 11.06 -0.04
N VAL A 82 5.07 11.04 -0.81
CA VAL A 82 5.06 10.72 -2.25
C VAL A 82 6.17 9.74 -2.57
N THR A 83 5.90 8.85 -3.49
CA THR A 83 6.86 7.86 -3.95
C THR A 83 7.98 8.53 -4.76
N MET A 84 9.23 8.29 -4.36
CA MET A 84 10.42 8.74 -5.08
C MET A 84 10.99 7.65 -5.97
N GLU A 85 11.00 6.42 -5.46
CA GLU A 85 11.61 5.26 -6.13
C GLU A 85 10.89 4.00 -5.67
N LEU A 86 10.61 3.10 -6.60
CA LEU A 86 10.11 1.77 -6.30
C LEU A 86 10.89 0.73 -7.12
N ASN A 87 11.71 -0.06 -6.45
CA ASN A 87 12.51 -1.10 -7.09
C ASN A 87 11.90 -2.47 -6.82
N CYS A 88 11.21 -3.00 -7.83
CA CYS A 88 10.46 -4.26 -7.74
C CYS A 88 11.26 -5.44 -8.27
N ARG A 89 11.18 -6.57 -7.56
CA ARG A 89 11.67 -7.88 -7.98
C ARG A 89 10.55 -8.91 -7.96
N TYR A 90 10.38 -9.60 -9.06
CA TYR A 90 9.38 -10.65 -9.23
C TYR A 90 10.07 -12.01 -9.18
N LYS A 91 9.77 -12.81 -8.15
CA LYS A 91 10.45 -14.08 -7.89
C LYS A 91 9.72 -15.27 -8.49
N LYS A 92 8.38 -15.23 -8.47
CA LYS A 92 7.51 -16.23 -9.10
C LYS A 92 6.17 -15.61 -9.50
N PRO A 93 5.44 -16.19 -10.47
CA PRO A 93 4.10 -15.74 -10.83
C PRO A 93 3.17 -15.72 -9.60
N LEU A 94 2.39 -14.66 -9.47
CA LEU A 94 1.37 -14.51 -8.43
C LEU A 94 0.03 -14.93 -8.99
N SER A 95 -0.54 -16.02 -8.47
CA SER A 95 -1.83 -16.53 -8.92
C SER A 95 -2.99 -15.60 -8.55
N SER A 96 -3.91 -15.35 -9.48
CA SER A 96 -5.11 -14.55 -9.24
C SER A 96 -6.35 -15.34 -8.88
N ASP A 97 -6.31 -16.68 -8.99
CA ASP A 97 -7.46 -17.57 -8.83
C ASP A 97 -7.43 -18.47 -7.58
N LYS A 98 -6.40 -18.34 -6.74
CA LYS A 98 -6.22 -19.17 -5.53
C LYS A 98 -6.75 -18.56 -4.24
N GLY A 99 -7.17 -17.31 -4.24
CA GLY A 99 -7.69 -16.63 -3.06
C GLY A 99 -6.92 -15.36 -2.68
N LYS A 100 -7.09 -14.92 -1.45
CA LYS A 100 -6.46 -13.69 -0.95
C LYS A 100 -4.94 -13.81 -0.87
N ILE A 101 -4.28 -12.73 -1.24
CA ILE A 101 -2.84 -12.54 -1.10
C ILE A 101 -2.54 -11.51 0.00
N THR A 102 -1.34 -11.55 0.54
CA THR A 102 -0.89 -10.61 1.59
C THR A 102 0.22 -9.71 1.06
N ILE A 103 0.08 -8.41 1.23
CA ILE A 103 1.10 -7.41 0.92
C ILE A 103 1.54 -6.78 2.24
N LYS A 104 2.81 -6.90 2.62
CA LYS A 104 3.33 -6.50 3.92
C LYS A 104 4.44 -5.46 3.77
N ALA A 105 4.36 -4.35 4.52
CA ALA A 105 5.35 -3.28 4.56
C ALA A 105 6.04 -3.18 5.91
N GLU A 106 7.36 -3.03 5.88
CA GLU A 106 8.24 -2.82 7.04
C GLU A 106 9.28 -1.75 6.73
N GLU A 107 9.47 -0.80 7.62
CA GLU A 107 10.44 0.28 7.42
C GLU A 107 11.87 -0.22 7.68
N ILE A 108 12.76 0.05 6.73
CA ILE A 108 14.19 -0.23 6.83
C ILE A 108 14.89 0.93 7.53
N SER A 109 14.57 2.16 7.12
CA SER A 109 15.18 3.36 7.67
C SER A 109 14.33 4.62 7.42
N PHE A 110 14.46 5.59 8.32
CA PHE A 110 13.90 6.93 8.15
C PHE A 110 14.99 7.97 8.39
N ARG A 111 15.37 8.69 7.35
CA ARG A 111 16.42 9.73 7.43
C ARG A 111 16.09 10.91 6.52
N ARG A 112 16.27 12.15 7.03
CA ARG A 112 16.10 13.38 6.24
C ARG A 112 14.77 13.43 5.46
N ASN A 113 13.68 13.05 6.13
CA ASN A 113 12.34 12.96 5.53
C ASN A 113 12.21 11.93 4.39
N ILE A 114 13.13 10.99 4.27
CA ILE A 114 13.02 9.85 3.36
C ILE A 114 12.82 8.58 4.18
N SER A 115 11.70 7.92 3.96
CA SER A 115 11.39 6.59 4.49
C SER A 115 11.77 5.55 3.44
N GLU A 116 12.62 4.60 3.80
CA GLU A 116 12.93 3.42 2.98
C GLU A 116 12.17 2.23 3.56
N ILE A 117 11.31 1.63 2.74
CA ILE A 117 10.39 0.57 3.16
C ILE A 117 10.62 -0.65 2.29
N GLU A 118 10.69 -1.82 2.91
CA GLU A 118 10.61 -3.11 2.23
C GLU A 118 9.16 -3.56 2.18
N ILE A 119 8.68 -3.91 0.99
CA ILE A 119 7.32 -4.38 0.77
C ILE A 119 7.37 -5.74 0.10
N SER A 120 6.67 -6.72 0.68
CA SER A 120 6.67 -8.11 0.22
C SER A 120 5.26 -8.59 -0.09
N VAL A 121 5.11 -9.32 -1.20
CA VAL A 121 3.84 -9.91 -1.63
C VAL A 121 3.92 -11.43 -1.47
N TYR A 122 2.98 -11.98 -0.72
CA TYR A 122 2.86 -13.41 -0.45
C TYR A 122 1.58 -13.96 -1.06
N ASP A 123 1.65 -15.14 -1.64
CA ASP A 123 0.48 -15.86 -2.11
C ASP A 123 -0.32 -16.51 -0.97
N THR A 124 -1.38 -17.23 -1.32
CA THR A 124 -2.25 -17.95 -0.37
C THR A 124 -1.54 -19.02 0.44
N ASP A 125 -0.45 -19.57 -0.08
CA ASP A 125 0.34 -20.61 0.58
C ASP A 125 1.42 -19.98 1.51
N GLY A 126 1.55 -18.64 1.50
CA GLY A 126 2.54 -17.91 2.28
C GLY A 126 3.91 -17.79 1.60
N ASP A 127 3.99 -18.14 0.32
CA ASP A 127 5.23 -18.04 -0.45
C ASP A 127 5.46 -16.62 -0.98
N LEU A 128 6.70 -16.13 -0.88
CA LEU A 128 7.10 -14.83 -1.41
C LEU A 128 7.10 -14.83 -2.94
N CYS A 129 6.21 -14.05 -3.55
CA CYS A 129 6.08 -13.93 -5.01
C CYS A 129 6.80 -12.74 -5.59
N SER A 130 6.70 -11.58 -4.96
CA SER A 130 7.39 -10.35 -5.36
C SER A 130 7.76 -9.50 -4.15
N GLN A 131 8.71 -8.61 -4.34
CA GLN A 131 9.21 -7.75 -3.28
C GLN A 131 9.69 -6.44 -3.88
N ALA A 132 9.50 -5.33 -3.15
CA ALA A 132 10.03 -4.03 -3.53
C ALA A 132 10.79 -3.39 -2.37
N LYS A 133 11.76 -2.54 -2.74
CA LYS A 133 12.28 -1.49 -1.87
C LYS A 133 11.77 -0.16 -2.40
N GLY A 134 10.99 0.54 -1.57
CA GLY A 134 10.42 1.84 -1.87
C GLY A 134 11.14 2.94 -1.09
N LYS A 135 11.39 4.09 -1.73
CA LYS A 135 11.78 5.32 -1.08
C LYS A 135 10.68 6.34 -1.22
N PHE A 136 10.26 6.89 -0.11
CA PHE A 136 9.16 7.83 -0.02
C PHE A 136 9.64 9.12 0.63
N TYR A 137 9.33 10.26 0.01
CA TYR A 137 9.52 11.55 0.65
C TYR A 137 8.34 11.85 1.57
N VAL A 138 8.64 12.02 2.85
CA VAL A 138 7.64 12.24 3.89
C VAL A 138 7.56 13.75 4.18
N PHE A 139 6.42 14.36 3.91
CA PHE A 139 6.20 15.79 4.14
C PHE A 139 6.15 16.12 5.63
N SER A 140 6.40 17.39 5.97
CA SER A 140 6.17 17.90 7.33
C SER A 140 4.69 17.77 7.72
N GLU A 141 4.39 17.83 9.01
CA GLU A 141 2.99 17.83 9.48
C GLU A 141 2.21 19.02 8.90
N GLN A 142 2.84 20.19 8.80
CA GLN A 142 2.23 21.38 8.25
C GLN A 142 1.89 21.19 6.77
N GLU A 143 2.86 20.78 5.94
CA GLU A 143 2.63 20.51 4.52
C GLU A 143 1.59 19.41 4.31
N SER A 144 1.63 18.36 5.12
CA SER A 144 0.65 17.27 5.05
C SER A 144 -0.78 17.78 5.23
N LYS A 145 -1.01 18.66 6.19
CA LYS A 145 -2.33 19.26 6.45
C LYS A 145 -2.74 20.27 5.37
N GLU A 146 -1.86 21.21 5.03
CA GLU A 146 -2.18 22.33 4.14
C GLU A 146 -2.31 21.89 2.68
N LYS A 147 -1.36 21.09 2.20
CA LYS A 147 -1.24 20.72 0.79
C LYS A 147 -2.03 19.46 0.44
N TYR A 148 -1.99 18.44 1.30
CA TYR A 148 -2.56 17.12 1.03
C TYR A 148 -3.84 16.84 1.81
N LYS A 149 -4.33 17.78 2.59
CA LYS A 149 -5.55 17.61 3.43
C LYS A 149 -5.48 16.37 4.32
N PHE A 150 -4.25 16.06 4.80
CA PHE A 150 -4.02 14.89 5.62
C PHE A 150 -4.85 14.95 6.91
N PRO A 151 -5.64 13.91 7.24
CA PRO A 151 -6.59 13.96 8.36
C PRO A 151 -5.95 14.09 9.75
N GLY A 152 -4.68 13.74 9.87
CA GLY A 152 -3.92 13.78 11.11
C GLY A 152 -3.66 12.39 11.72
N LYS A 153 -2.63 12.33 12.56
CA LYS A 153 -2.27 11.10 13.28
C LYS A 153 -3.43 10.64 14.17
N GLY A 154 -3.71 9.36 14.18
CA GLY A 154 -4.76 8.75 15.01
C GLY A 154 -6.16 8.75 14.38
N LYS A 155 -6.30 9.17 13.12
CA LYS A 155 -7.55 9.05 12.37
C LYS A 155 -7.63 7.74 11.56
N PHE A 156 -6.52 7.09 11.40
CA PHE A 156 -6.36 5.83 10.67
C PHE A 156 -6.55 4.59 11.53
#